data_a8040949a30329731c5fae161a174876
#
_entry.id   a8040949a30329731c5fae161a174876
#
_cell.length_a   1.000
_cell.length_b   1.000
_cell.length_c   1.000
_cell.angle_alpha   90.00
_cell.angle_beta   90.00
_cell.angle_gamma   90.00
#
_symmetry.space_group_name_H-M   'P 1'
#
loop_
_entity.id
_entity.type
_entity.pdbx_description
1 polymer ?
#
loop_
_entity_poly.entity_id
_entity_poly.type
_entity_poly.pdbx_seq_one_letter_code
_entity_poly.pdbx_strand_id
1 'polypeptide(L)'
;MLDAVNALRSRKGGAQLTFSAELNAASDAHSRDMAVQNRPWHFGSDGSSPLLRVQRIGYTGRLLGELISETYQTELETLSAWMAQADTRDLLLDLQATQMGFAWYQEPNGKIWWTMLLGA
;
A
#
# COMPACT_ATOMS: atom_id res chain seq x y z
N MET A 1 0.32 -11.53 -0.01
CA MET A 1 0.71 -10.31 -0.77
C MET A 1 2.22 -10.14 -0.86
N LEU A 2 2.93 -10.16 0.25
CA LEU A 2 4.39 -9.95 0.24
C LEU A 2 5.13 -10.93 -0.66
N ASP A 3 4.82 -12.22 -0.55
CA ASP A 3 5.47 -13.23 -1.38
C ASP A 3 5.22 -13.04 -2.87
N ALA A 4 4.00 -12.66 -3.23
CA ALA A 4 3.65 -12.41 -4.64
C ALA A 4 4.38 -11.19 -5.19
N VAL A 5 4.46 -10.11 -4.41
CA VAL A 5 5.21 -8.91 -4.81
C VAL A 5 6.70 -9.24 -4.96
N ASN A 6 7.27 -9.96 -4.00
CA ASN A 6 8.68 -10.35 -4.05
C ASN A 6 9.00 -11.26 -5.23
N ALA A 7 8.09 -12.15 -5.61
CA ALA A 7 8.27 -12.98 -6.80
C ALA A 7 8.35 -12.13 -8.08
N LEU A 8 7.49 -11.12 -8.19
CA LEU A 8 7.52 -10.20 -9.33
C LEU A 8 8.81 -9.36 -9.34
N ARG A 9 9.23 -8.88 -8.17
CA ARG A 9 10.44 -8.08 -8.04
C ARG A 9 11.70 -8.88 -8.40
N SER A 10 11.78 -10.14 -8.01
CA SER A 10 12.91 -11.01 -8.34
C SER A 10 13.12 -11.14 -9.84
N ARG A 11 12.04 -11.18 -10.61
CA ARG A 11 12.11 -11.25 -12.08
C ARG A 11 12.71 -9.99 -12.70
N LYS A 12 12.64 -8.87 -12.01
CA LYS A 12 13.18 -7.58 -12.44
C LYS A 12 14.52 -7.25 -11.79
N GLY A 13 15.10 -8.16 -11.00
CA GLY A 13 16.35 -7.94 -10.31
C GLY A 13 16.23 -7.05 -9.07
N GLY A 14 15.03 -6.81 -8.58
CA GLY A 14 14.79 -6.00 -7.38
C GLY A 14 15.06 -6.78 -6.10
N ALA A 15 15.49 -6.07 -5.05
CA ALA A 15 15.64 -6.65 -3.72
C ALA A 15 14.27 -7.08 -3.18
N GLN A 16 14.27 -8.11 -2.33
CA GLN A 16 13.06 -8.53 -1.65
C GLN A 16 12.67 -7.51 -0.60
N LEU A 17 11.36 -7.21 -0.54
CA LEU A 17 10.80 -6.33 0.49
C LEU A 17 10.61 -7.10 1.78
N THR A 18 10.72 -6.40 2.90
CA THR A 18 10.31 -6.90 4.22
C THR A 18 9.23 -5.99 4.78
N PHE A 19 8.36 -6.53 5.65
CA PHE A 19 7.34 -5.72 6.30
C PHE A 19 7.95 -4.73 7.28
N SER A 20 7.43 -3.50 7.27
CA SER A 20 7.69 -2.49 8.29
C SER A 20 6.45 -2.37 9.17
N ALA A 21 6.62 -2.45 10.49
CA ALA A 21 5.52 -2.32 11.44
C ALA A 21 4.82 -0.96 11.30
N GLU A 22 5.59 0.11 11.09
CA GLU A 22 5.06 1.46 10.92
C GLU A 22 4.28 1.60 9.62
N LEU A 23 4.81 1.05 8.52
CA LEU A 23 4.10 1.09 7.24
C LEU A 23 2.85 0.22 7.26
N ASN A 24 2.86 -0.91 7.96
CA ASN A 24 1.66 -1.74 8.15
C ASN A 24 0.59 -0.98 8.94
N ALA A 25 0.98 -0.33 10.03
CA ALA A 25 0.04 0.43 10.85
C ALA A 25 -0.55 1.62 10.09
N ALA A 26 0.27 2.33 9.32
CA ALA A 26 -0.22 3.43 8.48
C ALA A 26 -1.16 2.93 7.38
N SER A 27 -0.87 1.78 6.79
CA SER A 27 -1.74 1.16 5.77
C SER A 27 -3.10 0.77 6.36
N ASP A 28 -3.11 0.15 7.55
CA ASP A 28 -4.36 -0.22 8.22
C ASP A 28 -5.21 1.02 8.55
N ALA A 29 -4.59 2.03 9.12
CA ALA A 29 -5.29 3.27 9.46
C ALA A 29 -5.89 3.94 8.22
N HIS A 30 -5.17 3.95 7.09
CA HIS A 30 -5.67 4.58 5.88
C HIS A 30 -6.79 3.77 5.22
N SER A 31 -6.71 2.45 5.21
CA SER A 31 -7.81 1.62 4.69
C SER A 31 -9.11 1.88 5.45
N ARG A 32 -9.04 1.97 6.77
CA ARG A 32 -10.20 2.30 7.61
C ARG A 32 -10.70 3.71 7.35
N ASP A 33 -9.78 4.66 7.19
CA ASP A 33 -10.13 6.06 6.94
C ASP A 33 -10.76 6.26 5.58
N MET A 34 -10.29 5.57 4.54
CA MET A 34 -10.95 5.59 3.23
C MET A 34 -12.40 5.10 3.32
N ALA A 35 -12.65 4.06 4.13
CA ALA A 35 -14.01 3.57 4.35
C ALA A 35 -14.87 4.63 5.04
N VAL A 36 -14.35 5.32 6.04
CA VAL A 36 -15.05 6.41 6.71
C VAL A 36 -15.39 7.54 5.74
N GLN A 37 -14.46 7.90 4.87
CA GLN A 37 -14.66 8.93 3.84
C GLN A 37 -15.55 8.44 2.70
N ASN A 38 -15.69 7.13 2.55
CA ASN A 38 -16.30 6.47 1.39
C ASN A 38 -15.65 6.94 0.07
N ARG A 39 -14.33 7.02 0.07
CA ARG A 39 -13.57 7.56 -1.07
C ARG A 39 -12.18 6.92 -1.18
N PRO A 40 -11.82 6.36 -2.37
CA PRO A 40 -10.49 5.81 -2.60
C PRO A 40 -9.53 6.92 -3.07
N TRP A 41 -8.83 7.55 -2.15
CA TRP A 41 -7.84 8.54 -2.47
C TRP A 41 -6.72 8.58 -1.43
N HIS A 42 -5.65 9.32 -1.73
CA HIS A 42 -4.44 9.28 -0.91
C HIS A 42 -4.52 10.15 0.33
N PHE A 43 -5.44 11.10 0.41
CA PHE A 43 -5.52 12.01 1.56
C PHE A 43 -6.40 11.45 2.66
N GLY A 44 -5.98 11.65 3.91
CA GLY A 44 -6.78 11.31 5.08
C GLY A 44 -7.96 12.25 5.27
N SER A 45 -8.94 11.84 6.09
CA SER A 45 -10.09 12.68 6.44
C SER A 45 -9.67 13.98 7.13
N ASP A 46 -8.50 14.01 7.75
CA ASP A 46 -7.89 15.20 8.36
C ASP A 46 -7.03 16.01 7.38
N GLY A 47 -7.03 15.65 6.09
CA GLY A 47 -6.23 16.30 5.07
C GLY A 47 -4.78 15.83 4.97
N SER A 48 -4.38 14.82 5.76
CA SER A 48 -3.01 14.36 5.77
C SER A 48 -2.63 13.63 4.48
N SER A 49 -1.39 13.88 4.00
CA SER A 49 -0.78 13.14 2.91
C SER A 49 -0.23 11.80 3.40
N PRO A 50 0.08 10.85 2.49
CA PRO A 50 0.79 9.62 2.88
C PRO A 50 2.08 9.90 3.62
N LEU A 51 2.88 10.86 3.17
CA LEU A 51 4.14 11.22 3.82
C LEU A 51 3.92 11.68 5.26
N LEU A 52 2.96 12.58 5.47
CA LEU A 52 2.66 13.07 6.81
C LEU A 52 2.20 11.95 7.75
N ARG A 53 1.38 11.02 7.24
CA ARG A 53 0.87 9.90 8.05
C ARG A 53 1.98 8.97 8.49
N VAL A 54 2.93 8.62 7.62
CA VAL A 54 4.04 7.73 8.00
C VAL A 54 5.02 8.44 8.93
N GLN A 55 5.22 9.74 8.78
CA GLN A 55 6.04 10.54 9.70
C GLN A 55 5.42 10.58 11.11
N ARG A 56 4.12 10.78 11.21
CA ARG A 56 3.40 10.80 12.49
C ARG A 56 3.54 9.50 13.27
N ILE A 57 3.58 8.37 12.57
CA ILE A 57 3.67 7.06 13.21
C ILE A 57 5.12 6.65 13.51
N GLY A 58 6.08 7.48 13.16
CA GLY A 58 7.49 7.26 13.49
C GLY A 58 8.27 6.47 12.47
N TYR A 59 7.82 6.40 11.22
CA TYR A 59 8.61 5.76 10.17
C TYR A 59 9.87 6.56 9.90
N THR A 60 11.03 5.91 10.05
CA THR A 60 12.34 6.57 9.90
C THR A 60 12.94 6.41 8.50
N GLY A 61 12.37 5.53 7.67
CA GLY A 61 12.81 5.38 6.30
C GLY A 61 12.25 6.46 5.38
N ARG A 62 12.50 6.30 4.08
CA ARG A 62 12.00 7.19 3.04
C ARG A 62 10.77 6.58 2.39
N LEU A 63 9.64 7.28 2.43
CA LEU A 63 8.44 6.85 1.72
C LEU A 63 8.64 7.00 0.21
N LEU A 64 8.40 5.92 -0.54
CA LEU A 64 8.45 5.93 -2.01
C LEU A 64 7.08 6.16 -2.62
N GLY A 65 6.02 5.64 -2.02
CA GLY A 65 4.68 5.88 -2.51
C GLY A 65 3.62 5.00 -1.86
N GLU A 66 2.38 5.24 -2.24
CA GLU A 66 1.19 4.55 -1.73
C GLU A 66 0.37 4.03 -2.90
N LEU A 67 -0.14 2.79 -2.75
CA LEU A 67 -1.11 2.19 -3.65
C LEU A 67 -2.41 1.97 -2.88
N ILE A 68 -3.54 2.26 -3.53
CA ILE A 68 -4.86 2.09 -2.93
C ILE A 68 -5.81 1.40 -3.90
N SER A 69 -6.86 0.78 -3.35
CA SER A 69 -7.94 0.19 -4.15
C SER A 69 -9.20 0.02 -3.31
N GLU A 70 -10.35 0.00 -3.96
CA GLU A 70 -11.66 -0.24 -3.32
C GLU A 70 -12.47 -1.33 -4.02
N THR A 71 -11.98 -1.87 -5.15
CA THR A 71 -12.83 -2.63 -6.09
C THR A 71 -12.81 -4.13 -5.83
N TYR A 72 -11.66 -4.67 -5.42
CA TYR A 72 -11.39 -6.11 -5.51
C TYR A 72 -11.65 -6.83 -4.20
N GLN A 73 -11.89 -8.15 -4.29
CA GLN A 73 -12.21 -9.00 -3.15
C GLN A 73 -11.06 -9.89 -2.71
N THR A 74 -9.98 -9.97 -3.49
CA THR A 74 -8.81 -10.78 -3.18
C THR A 74 -7.52 -9.99 -3.35
N GLU A 75 -6.47 -10.43 -2.64
CA GLU A 75 -5.15 -9.83 -2.74
C GLU A 75 -4.58 -9.94 -4.16
N LEU A 76 -4.74 -11.10 -4.80
CA LEU A 76 -4.19 -11.33 -6.13
C LEU A 76 -4.89 -10.49 -7.20
N GLU A 77 -6.21 -10.32 -7.10
CA GLU A 77 -6.93 -9.42 -8.00
C GLU A 77 -6.45 -7.98 -7.86
N THR A 78 -6.24 -7.54 -6.62
CA THR A 78 -5.75 -6.19 -6.33
C THR A 78 -4.34 -5.99 -6.88
N LEU A 79 -3.45 -6.96 -6.67
CA LEU A 79 -2.09 -6.91 -7.19
C LEU A 79 -2.09 -6.89 -8.73
N SER A 80 -2.93 -7.72 -9.36
CA SER A 80 -3.05 -7.76 -10.82
C SER A 80 -3.49 -6.40 -11.37
N ALA A 81 -4.43 -5.74 -10.71
CA ALA A 81 -4.90 -4.42 -11.12
C ALA A 81 -3.78 -3.37 -10.99
N TRP A 82 -3.02 -3.39 -9.90
CA TRP A 82 -1.89 -2.48 -9.73
C TRP A 82 -0.78 -2.73 -10.75
N MET A 83 -0.54 -3.99 -11.12
CA MET A 83 0.44 -4.33 -12.15
C MET A 83 0.00 -3.96 -13.58
N ALA A 84 -1.30 -3.78 -13.80
CA ALA A 84 -1.85 -3.42 -15.10
C ALA A 84 -1.68 -1.93 -15.43
N GLN A 85 -1.43 -1.08 -14.43
CA GLN A 85 -1.26 0.37 -14.62
C GLN A 85 0.19 0.76 -14.41
N ALA A 86 0.72 1.60 -15.29
CA ALA A 86 2.15 1.94 -15.30
C ALA A 86 2.63 2.58 -14.01
N ASP A 87 1.86 3.52 -13.46
CA ASP A 87 2.25 4.26 -12.25
C ASP A 87 2.36 3.34 -11.02
N THR A 88 1.36 2.49 -10.79
CA THR A 88 1.38 1.56 -9.66
C THR A 88 2.37 0.42 -9.88
N ARG A 89 2.47 -0.09 -11.11
CA ARG A 89 3.45 -1.11 -11.46
C ARG A 89 4.87 -0.62 -11.21
N ASP A 90 5.19 0.59 -11.66
CA ASP A 90 6.53 1.14 -11.51
C ASP A 90 6.90 1.34 -10.05
N LEU A 91 5.93 1.70 -9.20
CA LEU A 91 6.15 1.79 -7.77
C LEU A 91 6.41 0.40 -7.14
N LEU A 92 5.60 -0.60 -7.48
CA LEU A 92 5.80 -1.98 -7.00
C LEU A 92 7.16 -2.55 -7.38
N LEU A 93 7.68 -2.18 -8.52
CA LEU A 93 8.95 -2.67 -9.07
C LEU A 93 10.12 -1.72 -8.85
N ASP A 94 9.93 -0.64 -8.08
CA ASP A 94 10.98 0.33 -7.79
C ASP A 94 12.18 -0.38 -7.14
N LEU A 95 13.34 -0.29 -7.78
CA LEU A 95 14.56 -0.96 -7.31
C LEU A 95 15.08 -0.39 -5.98
N GLN A 96 14.66 0.81 -5.61
CA GLN A 96 15.06 1.44 -4.34
C GLN A 96 14.22 0.94 -3.16
N ALA A 97 13.06 0.34 -3.40
CA ALA A 97 12.19 -0.13 -2.33
C ALA A 97 12.82 -1.30 -1.58
N THR A 98 12.75 -1.27 -0.25
CA THR A 98 13.24 -2.33 0.64
C THR A 98 12.20 -2.74 1.68
N GLN A 99 11.18 -1.93 1.91
CA GLN A 99 10.18 -2.15 2.94
C GLN A 99 8.76 -1.95 2.39
N MET A 100 7.82 -2.68 2.98
CA MET A 100 6.42 -2.64 2.58
C MET A 100 5.52 -2.61 3.81
N GLY A 101 4.43 -1.84 3.72
CA GLY A 101 3.27 -1.98 4.56
C GLY A 101 2.09 -2.40 3.71
N PHE A 102 1.21 -3.23 4.26
CA PHE A 102 0.03 -3.69 3.55
C PHE A 102 -1.08 -3.98 4.54
N ALA A 103 -2.26 -3.48 4.26
CA ALA A 103 -3.44 -3.75 5.06
C ALA A 103 -4.71 -3.58 4.23
N TRP A 104 -5.77 -4.19 4.72
CA TRP A 104 -7.10 -3.96 4.17
C TRP A 104 -8.10 -3.80 5.30
N TYR A 105 -9.23 -3.17 4.98
CA TYR A 105 -10.38 -3.10 5.86
C TYR A 105 -11.63 -3.53 5.09
N GLN A 106 -12.36 -4.50 5.64
CA GLN A 106 -13.60 -4.97 5.05
C GLN A 106 -14.80 -4.39 5.81
N GLU A 107 -15.67 -3.68 5.09
CA GLU A 107 -16.91 -3.18 5.65
C GLU A 107 -17.92 -4.31 5.88
N PRO A 108 -18.93 -4.09 6.76
CA PRO A 108 -19.97 -5.10 6.99
C PRO A 108 -20.71 -5.54 5.72
N ASN A 109 -20.80 -4.66 4.71
CA ASN A 109 -21.40 -4.98 3.41
C ASN A 109 -20.51 -5.83 2.49
N GLY A 110 -19.28 -6.14 2.94
CA GLY A 110 -18.33 -6.94 2.18
C GLY A 110 -17.33 -6.15 1.37
N LYS A 111 -17.48 -4.84 1.22
CA LYS A 111 -16.54 -4.01 0.46
C LYS A 111 -15.19 -3.97 1.18
N ILE A 112 -14.10 -4.14 0.42
CA ILE A 112 -12.73 -4.13 0.96
C ILE A 112 -11.97 -2.91 0.43
N TRP A 113 -11.32 -2.22 1.36
CA TRP A 113 -10.43 -1.10 1.09
C TRP A 113 -8.99 -1.56 1.28
N TRP A 114 -8.15 -1.32 0.29
CA TRP A 114 -6.77 -1.84 0.25
C TRP A 114 -5.78 -0.70 0.27
N THR A 115 -4.73 -0.84 1.07
CA THR A 115 -3.61 0.12 1.10
C THR A 115 -2.28 -0.61 1.14
N MET A 116 -1.34 -0.17 0.31
CA MET A 116 0.05 -0.59 0.36
C MET A 116 0.94 0.64 0.38
N LEU A 117 1.95 0.62 1.24
CA LEU A 117 2.98 1.64 1.30
C LEU A 117 4.33 1.01 1.03
N LEU A 118 5.15 1.68 0.24
CA LEU A 118 6.50 1.23 -0.08
C LEU A 118 7.50 2.27 0.38
N GLY A 119 8.60 1.79 0.97
CA GLY A 119 9.65 2.64 1.51
C GLY A 119 11.03 2.03 1.37
N ALA A 120 11.99 2.83 1.73
CA ALA A 120 13.40 2.44 1.71
C ALA A 120 14.17 2.97 2.92
#